data_8d5e85fd6597e16dbae03e4e6ed1df2c
#
_entry.id   8d5e85fd6597e16dbae03e4e6ed1df2c
#
_cell.length_a   1.000
_cell.length_b   1.000
_cell.length_c   1.000
_cell.angle_alpha   90.00
_cell.angle_beta   90.00
_cell.angle_gamma   90.00
#
_symmetry.space_group_name_H-M   'P 1'
#
loop_
_entity.id
_entity.type
_entity.pdbx_description
1 polymer ?
#
loop_
_entity_poly.entity_id
_entity_poly.type
_entity_poly.pdbx_seq_one_letter_code
_entity_poly.pdbx_strand_id
1 'polypeptide(L)'
;AEEIPHAAPADIVDIDNYSVSVQGRKGGHTVYQNNGSQFVVLREGETLSSVAGEFGLSEKKLAKYNDFDAGTQPRPGDMVYIRAKNKRSQNGKLIHIAKDGETLHGISQMYGIRLKNLCSINRRSRDSQVSAGQQIRLM
;
A
#
# COMPACT_ATOMS: atom_id res chain seq x y z
N ALA A 1 -11.11 8.33 -18.21
CA ALA A 1 -10.55 8.21 -17.89
C ALA A 1 -10.26 7.17 -16.98
N GLU A 2 -10.43 6.21 -17.19
CA GLU A 2 -10.05 5.40 -16.45
C GLU A 2 -8.79 5.02 -16.60
N GLU A 3 -8.04 5.64 -17.27
CA GLU A 3 -6.76 5.34 -17.37
C GLU A 3 -6.04 5.40 -16.15
N ILE A 4 -6.49 6.11 -15.20
CA ILE A 4 -5.82 6.15 -13.96
C ILE A 4 -5.58 4.77 -13.42
N PRO A 5 -6.54 3.91 -13.41
CA PRO A 5 -6.30 2.61 -12.85
C PRO A 5 -5.21 1.83 -13.52
N HIS A 6 -5.00 1.99 -14.83
CA HIS A 6 -3.95 1.18 -15.34
C HIS A 6 -2.63 1.87 -15.32
N ALA A 7 -2.59 3.15 -15.28
CA ALA A 7 -1.33 3.79 -15.13
C ALA A 7 -0.84 3.55 -13.71
N ALA A 8 -1.70 3.75 -12.72
CA ALA A 8 -1.28 3.58 -11.35
C ALA A 8 -0.84 2.15 -11.03
N PRO A 9 -1.58 1.14 -11.39
CA PRO A 9 -1.11 -0.21 -11.12
C PRO A 9 0.20 -0.52 -11.82
N ALA A 10 0.38 -0.03 -13.02
CA ALA A 10 1.61 -0.29 -13.73
C ALA A 10 2.79 0.39 -13.05
N ASP A 11 2.56 1.58 -12.50
CA ASP A 11 3.62 2.27 -11.82
C ASP A 11 3.89 1.67 -10.46
N ILE A 12 2.85 1.14 -9.79
CA ILE A 12 3.01 0.57 -8.50
C ILE A 12 3.60 -0.80 -8.58
N VAL A 13 3.16 -1.60 -9.51
CA VAL A 13 3.60 -2.97 -9.61
C VAL A 13 4.97 -3.03 -10.24
N ASP A 14 5.94 -3.40 -9.46
CA ASP A 14 7.28 -3.62 -9.94
C ASP A 14 7.46 -5.12 -9.82
N ILE A 15 7.28 -5.83 -10.89
CA ILE A 15 7.28 -7.26 -10.84
C ILE A 15 8.61 -7.84 -10.42
N ASP A 16 9.66 -7.04 -10.42
CA ASP A 16 10.94 -7.52 -9.93
C ASP A 16 10.98 -7.47 -8.42
N ASN A 17 10.07 -6.74 -7.79
CA ASN A 17 10.10 -6.55 -6.36
C ASN A 17 8.97 -7.24 -5.61
N TYR A 18 7.80 -7.36 -6.20
CA TYR A 18 6.69 -8.02 -5.51
C TYR A 18 5.66 -8.50 -6.51
N SER A 19 4.78 -9.38 -6.06
CA SER A 19 3.74 -9.96 -6.90
C SER A 19 2.40 -9.34 -6.56
N VAL A 20 1.68 -8.91 -7.57
CA VAL A 20 0.34 -8.37 -7.42
C VAL A 20 -0.55 -9.08 -8.41
N SER A 21 -1.72 -9.51 -7.97
CA SER A 21 -2.67 -10.18 -8.85
C SER A 21 -4.03 -9.51 -8.73
N VAL A 22 -4.86 -9.69 -9.76
CA VAL A 22 -6.20 -9.15 -9.76
C VAL A 22 -7.13 -10.17 -9.14
N GLN A 23 -7.92 -9.73 -8.12
CA GLN A 23 -8.87 -10.60 -7.47
C GLN A 23 -10.27 -10.44 -8.03
N GLY A 24 -10.59 -9.33 -8.67
CA GLY A 24 -11.94 -9.10 -9.19
C GLY A 24 -12.27 -7.63 -9.19
N ARG A 25 -13.54 -7.32 -9.20
CA ARG A 25 -14.00 -5.93 -9.21
C ARG A 25 -15.13 -5.77 -8.20
N LYS A 26 -15.22 -4.61 -7.61
CA LYS A 26 -16.30 -4.27 -6.72
C LYS A 26 -16.50 -2.75 -6.77
N GLY A 27 -17.76 -2.32 -6.99
CA GLY A 27 -18.06 -0.89 -6.99
C GLY A 27 -17.30 -0.11 -8.05
N GLY A 28 -16.95 -0.76 -9.15
CA GLY A 28 -16.18 -0.09 -10.19
C GLY A 28 -14.68 -0.14 -9.96
N HIS A 29 -14.22 -0.63 -8.83
CA HIS A 29 -12.79 -0.79 -8.57
C HIS A 29 -12.33 -2.17 -8.95
N THR A 30 -11.13 -2.24 -9.51
CA THR A 30 -10.42 -3.51 -9.63
C THR A 30 -9.80 -3.79 -8.28
N VAL A 31 -10.03 -4.98 -7.76
CA VAL A 31 -9.46 -5.37 -6.48
C VAL A 31 -8.21 -6.20 -6.76
N TYR A 32 -7.09 -5.74 -6.25
CA TYR A 32 -5.82 -6.41 -6.41
C TYR A 32 -5.44 -7.16 -5.15
N GLN A 33 -4.67 -8.19 -5.28
CA GLN A 33 -4.13 -8.90 -4.13
C GLN A 33 -2.64 -8.70 -4.08
N ASN A 34 -2.10 -8.41 -2.89
CA ASN A 34 -0.69 -8.23 -2.69
C ASN A 34 -0.32 -8.70 -1.30
N ASN A 35 0.66 -9.58 -1.20
CA ASN A 35 1.17 -10.07 0.08
C ASN A 35 0.05 -10.63 0.97
N GLY A 36 -0.93 -11.29 0.39
CA GLY A 36 -2.02 -11.89 1.15
C GLY A 36 -3.09 -10.90 1.58
N SER A 37 -3.02 -9.67 1.16
CA SER A 37 -4.04 -8.66 1.45
C SER A 37 -4.64 -8.15 0.14
N GLN A 38 -5.62 -7.27 0.22
CA GLN A 38 -6.30 -6.74 -0.96
C GLN A 38 -6.28 -5.23 -0.94
N PHE A 39 -6.11 -4.63 -2.11
CA PHE A 39 -6.13 -3.17 -2.21
C PHE A 39 -6.83 -2.73 -3.49
N VAL A 40 -7.22 -1.47 -3.50
CA VAL A 40 -7.73 -0.79 -4.69
C VAL A 40 -6.86 0.44 -4.91
N VAL A 41 -6.95 1.03 -6.11
CA VAL A 41 -6.22 2.25 -6.42
C VAL A 41 -7.22 3.40 -6.37
N LEU A 42 -6.89 4.43 -5.61
CA LEU A 42 -7.77 5.57 -5.46
C LEU A 42 -7.90 6.32 -6.78
N ARG A 43 -9.11 6.71 -7.12
CA ARG A 43 -9.38 7.44 -8.36
C ARG A 43 -9.68 8.90 -8.05
N GLU A 44 -9.65 9.71 -9.10
CA GLU A 44 -10.00 11.12 -8.98
C GLU A 44 -11.37 11.29 -8.37
N GLY A 45 -11.50 12.21 -7.46
CA GLY A 45 -12.78 12.51 -6.80
C GLY A 45 -13.12 11.59 -5.65
N GLU A 46 -12.31 10.56 -5.40
CA GLU A 46 -12.58 9.64 -4.30
C GLU A 46 -11.87 10.07 -3.04
N THR A 47 -12.42 9.68 -1.92
CA THR A 47 -11.83 9.95 -0.61
C THR A 47 -11.76 8.63 0.15
N LEU A 48 -11.04 8.65 1.26
CA LEU A 48 -11.00 7.48 2.13
C LEU A 48 -12.40 7.11 2.58
N SER A 49 -13.24 8.11 2.87
CA SER A 49 -14.61 7.89 3.29
C SER A 49 -15.44 7.22 2.21
N SER A 50 -15.30 7.65 0.95
CA SER A 50 -16.08 7.07 -0.13
C SER A 50 -15.70 5.62 -0.38
N VAL A 51 -14.40 5.31 -0.32
CA VAL A 51 -13.94 3.94 -0.50
C VAL A 51 -14.41 3.08 0.67
N ALA A 52 -14.33 3.59 1.89
CA ALA A 52 -14.79 2.86 3.06
C ALA A 52 -16.26 2.48 2.91
N GLY A 53 -17.08 3.42 2.50
CA GLY A 53 -18.51 3.17 2.30
C GLY A 53 -18.76 2.09 1.25
N GLU A 54 -17.99 2.12 0.18
CA GLU A 54 -18.15 1.16 -0.89
C GLU A 54 -17.86 -0.27 -0.42
N PHE A 55 -16.91 -0.45 0.45
CA PHE A 55 -16.50 -1.78 0.91
C PHE A 55 -17.08 -2.15 2.28
N GLY A 56 -18.01 -1.34 2.79
CA GLY A 56 -18.67 -1.67 4.06
C GLY A 56 -17.79 -1.52 5.27
N LEU A 57 -16.82 -0.61 5.21
CA LEU A 57 -15.87 -0.38 6.29
C LEU A 57 -16.09 1.01 6.87
N SER A 58 -15.67 1.24 8.10
CA SER A 58 -15.63 2.59 8.63
C SER A 58 -14.37 3.27 8.09
N GLU A 59 -14.42 4.58 7.98
CA GLU A 59 -13.26 5.34 7.53
C GLU A 59 -12.07 5.12 8.47
N LYS A 60 -12.35 5.05 9.77
CA LYS A 60 -11.31 4.82 10.78
C LYS A 60 -10.63 3.47 10.58
N LYS A 61 -11.40 2.43 10.29
CA LYS A 61 -10.84 1.11 10.07
C LYS A 61 -10.01 1.07 8.80
N LEU A 62 -10.51 1.73 7.75
CA LEU A 62 -9.77 1.78 6.50
C LEU A 62 -8.46 2.54 6.68
N ALA A 63 -8.47 3.65 7.42
CA ALA A 63 -7.25 4.38 7.71
C ALA A 63 -6.26 3.52 8.48
N LYS A 64 -6.74 2.71 9.41
CA LYS A 64 -5.88 1.84 10.19
C LYS A 64 -5.23 0.77 9.32
N TYR A 65 -5.97 0.18 8.39
CA TYR A 65 -5.40 -0.81 7.49
C TYR A 65 -4.25 -0.23 6.67
N ASN A 66 -4.27 1.06 6.42
CA ASN A 66 -3.30 1.71 5.56
C ASN A 66 -2.26 2.53 6.33
N ASP A 67 -2.31 2.48 7.66
CA ASP A 67 -1.39 3.23 8.50
C ASP A 67 -1.43 4.72 8.22
N PHE A 68 -2.61 5.25 7.91
CA PHE A 68 -2.79 6.68 7.70
C PHE A 68 -3.02 7.36 9.05
N ASP A 69 -2.32 8.47 9.26
CA ASP A 69 -2.53 9.27 10.46
C ASP A 69 -3.82 10.06 10.35
N ALA A 70 -4.32 10.53 11.49
CA ALA A 70 -5.51 11.35 11.51
C ALA A 70 -5.29 12.58 10.62
N GLY A 71 -6.27 12.86 9.78
CA GLY A 71 -6.18 13.99 8.87
C GLY A 71 -5.44 13.72 7.57
N THR A 72 -4.81 12.57 7.43
CA THR A 72 -4.14 12.23 6.19
C THR A 72 -5.13 11.65 5.21
N GLN A 73 -5.09 12.11 3.99
CA GLN A 73 -5.93 11.57 2.93
C GLN A 73 -5.04 11.06 1.80
N PRO A 74 -5.35 9.89 1.25
CA PRO A 74 -4.62 9.41 0.08
C PRO A 74 -4.95 10.27 -1.13
N ARG A 75 -4.11 10.19 -2.14
CA ARG A 75 -4.27 10.92 -3.39
C ARG A 75 -4.63 9.95 -4.51
N PRO A 76 -5.19 10.44 -5.62
CA PRO A 76 -5.46 9.58 -6.75
C PRO A 76 -4.18 8.87 -7.18
N GLY A 77 -4.30 7.58 -7.45
CA GLY A 77 -3.16 6.75 -7.79
C GLY A 77 -2.57 6.00 -6.61
N ASP A 78 -2.92 6.37 -5.39
CA ASP A 78 -2.38 5.68 -4.22
C ASP A 78 -3.07 4.34 -3.99
N MET A 79 -2.32 3.40 -3.44
CA MET A 79 -2.86 2.12 -3.03
C MET A 79 -3.63 2.31 -1.73
N VAL A 80 -4.82 1.75 -1.68
CA VAL A 80 -5.64 1.77 -0.47
C VAL A 80 -6.03 0.34 -0.15
N TYR A 81 -5.48 -0.20 0.91
CA TYR A 81 -5.78 -1.57 1.33
C TYR A 81 -7.15 -1.63 1.98
N ILE A 82 -7.97 -2.60 1.57
CA ILE A 82 -9.30 -2.81 2.12
C ILE A 82 -9.32 -3.98 3.10
N ARG A 83 -8.16 -4.52 3.40
CA ARG A 83 -7.97 -5.52 4.45
C ARG A 83 -6.66 -5.22 5.13
N ALA A 84 -6.47 -5.79 6.31
CA ALA A 84 -5.23 -5.58 7.06
C ALA A 84 -4.04 -6.10 6.25
N LYS A 85 -2.96 -5.37 6.26
CA LYS A 85 -1.72 -5.82 5.65
C LYS A 85 -1.08 -6.88 6.53
N ASN A 86 -0.18 -7.64 5.97
CA ASN A 86 0.52 -8.67 6.73
C ASN A 86 1.70 -8.10 7.51
N LYS A 87 2.25 -8.88 8.40
CA LYS A 87 3.32 -8.41 9.26
C LYS A 87 4.68 -8.44 8.59
N ARG A 88 4.81 -9.20 7.51
CA ARG A 88 6.08 -9.33 6.78
C ARG A 88 5.80 -9.86 5.39
N SER A 89 6.81 -9.86 4.54
CA SER A 89 6.69 -10.40 3.19
C SER A 89 6.32 -11.89 3.24
N GLN A 90 5.33 -12.26 2.42
CA GLN A 90 4.85 -13.62 2.34
C GLN A 90 5.34 -14.33 1.07
N ASN A 91 5.92 -13.60 0.14
CA ASN A 91 6.28 -14.15 -1.14
C ASN A 91 7.78 -14.43 -1.29
N GLY A 92 8.51 -14.40 -0.20
CA GLY A 92 9.94 -14.68 -0.24
C GLY A 92 10.83 -13.49 -0.55
N LYS A 93 10.24 -12.34 -0.83
CA LYS A 93 11.04 -11.14 -1.08
C LYS A 93 11.65 -10.67 0.24
N LEU A 94 12.95 -10.61 0.31
CA LEU A 94 13.63 -10.32 1.57
C LEU A 94 13.98 -8.85 1.77
N ILE A 95 14.31 -8.16 0.71
CA ILE A 95 14.89 -6.82 0.78
C ILE A 95 14.34 -5.94 -0.34
N HIS A 96 14.11 -4.68 -0.01
CA HIS A 96 13.82 -3.65 -0.99
C HIS A 96 14.97 -2.66 -0.97
N ILE A 97 15.46 -2.29 -2.14
CA ILE A 97 16.49 -1.26 -2.26
C ILE A 97 15.75 0.06 -2.44
N ALA A 98 15.89 0.95 -1.48
CA ALA A 98 15.16 2.21 -1.49
C ALA A 98 15.59 3.10 -2.64
N LYS A 99 14.62 3.84 -3.15
CA LYS A 99 14.86 4.84 -4.18
C LYS A 99 14.71 6.23 -3.56
N ASP A 100 15.24 7.22 -4.24
CA ASP A 100 15.17 8.58 -3.76
C ASP A 100 13.71 9.01 -3.58
N GLY A 101 13.41 9.63 -2.48
CA GLY A 101 12.07 10.13 -2.20
C GLY A 101 11.11 9.13 -1.56
N GLU A 102 11.53 7.89 -1.39
CA GLU A 102 10.65 6.89 -0.77
C GLU A 102 10.61 7.06 0.74
N THR A 103 9.52 6.62 1.34
CA THR A 103 9.34 6.64 2.79
C THR A 103 9.04 5.24 3.27
N LEU A 104 9.20 5.00 4.57
CA LEU A 104 8.86 3.69 5.12
C LEU A 104 7.37 3.40 4.94
N HIS A 105 6.52 4.42 5.07
CA HIS A 105 5.09 4.23 4.84
C HIS A 105 4.83 3.81 3.40
N GLY A 106 5.45 4.47 2.44
CA GLY A 106 5.29 4.12 1.03
C GLY A 106 5.77 2.70 0.74
N ILE A 107 6.88 2.30 1.34
CA ILE A 107 7.40 0.94 1.16
C ILE A 107 6.45 -0.07 1.81
N SER A 108 5.88 0.25 2.97
CA SER A 108 4.91 -0.61 3.63
C SER A 108 3.68 -0.85 2.76
N GLN A 109 3.23 0.20 2.06
CA GLN A 109 2.10 0.08 1.14
C GLN A 109 2.47 -0.73 -0.09
N MET A 110 3.65 -0.51 -0.63
CA MET A 110 4.12 -1.18 -1.82
C MET A 110 4.17 -2.70 -1.63
N TYR A 111 4.57 -3.16 -0.45
CA TYR A 111 4.75 -4.58 -0.20
C TYR A 111 3.64 -5.20 0.66
N GLY A 112 2.64 -4.42 1.05
CA GLY A 112 1.53 -4.95 1.85
C GLY A 112 1.95 -5.38 3.24
N ILE A 113 2.87 -4.64 3.85
CA ILE A 113 3.39 -4.92 5.19
C ILE A 113 2.94 -3.81 6.13
N ARG A 114 2.49 -4.17 7.33
CA ARG A 114 2.10 -3.17 8.32
C ARG A 114 3.29 -2.29 8.66
N LEU A 115 3.08 -0.97 8.68
CA LEU A 115 4.16 -0.03 8.91
C LEU A 115 4.89 -0.30 10.23
N LYS A 116 4.13 -0.57 11.28
CA LYS A 116 4.71 -0.87 12.58
C LYS A 116 5.69 -2.05 12.50
N ASN A 117 5.31 -3.08 11.78
CA ASN A 117 6.15 -4.26 11.66
C ASN A 117 7.36 -3.99 10.77
N LEU A 118 7.18 -3.24 9.69
CA LEU A 118 8.31 -2.89 8.83
C LEU A 118 9.34 -2.07 9.62
N CYS A 119 8.86 -1.12 10.43
CA CYS A 119 9.76 -0.34 11.27
C CYS A 119 10.50 -1.21 12.26
N SER A 120 9.79 -2.15 12.89
CA SER A 120 10.40 -3.05 13.87
C SER A 120 11.46 -3.94 13.24
N ILE A 121 11.16 -4.51 12.08
CA ILE A 121 12.12 -5.38 11.38
C ILE A 121 13.40 -4.61 11.08
N ASN A 122 13.28 -3.32 10.76
CA ASN A 122 14.41 -2.51 10.36
C ASN A 122 15.01 -1.68 11.50
N ARG A 123 14.45 -1.80 12.71
CA ARG A 123 14.90 -1.03 13.87
C ARG A 123 14.89 0.46 13.58
N ARG A 124 13.79 0.94 12.99
CA ARG A 124 13.62 2.34 12.63
C ARG A 124 12.29 2.84 13.16
N SER A 125 12.16 4.14 13.36
CA SER A 125 10.88 4.73 13.67
C SER A 125 10.16 5.05 12.36
N ARG A 126 8.85 5.27 12.44
CA ARG A 126 8.08 5.53 11.23
C ARG A 126 8.48 6.82 10.53
N ASP A 127 9.08 7.75 11.27
CA ASP A 127 9.49 9.01 10.69
C ASP A 127 10.95 9.01 10.25
N SER A 128 11.62 7.87 10.29
CA SER A 128 13.01 7.79 9.89
C SER A 128 13.17 8.12 8.41
N GLN A 129 14.25 8.81 8.11
CA GLN A 129 14.57 9.11 6.72
C GLN A 129 15.09 7.86 6.01
N VAL A 130 14.71 7.73 4.75
CA VAL A 130 15.18 6.64 3.91
C VAL A 130 15.95 7.25 2.76
N SER A 131 17.16 6.80 2.55
CA SER A 131 18.01 7.31 1.47
C SER A 131 18.10 6.31 0.34
N ALA A 132 18.33 6.82 -0.87
CA ALA A 132 18.46 5.96 -2.04
C ALA A 132 19.60 4.97 -1.82
N GLY A 133 19.35 3.73 -2.17
CA GLY A 133 20.34 2.65 -2.03
C GLY A 133 20.29 1.92 -0.71
N GLN A 134 19.53 2.42 0.27
CA GLN A 134 19.45 1.71 1.55
C GLN A 134 18.67 0.41 1.38
N GLN A 135 19.09 -0.61 2.09
CA GLN A 135 18.38 -1.88 2.09
C GLN A 135 17.36 -1.89 3.19
N ILE A 136 16.11 -2.12 2.81
CA ILE A 136 15.00 -2.20 3.76
C ILE A 136 14.55 -3.64 3.82
N ARG A 137 14.63 -4.24 4.99
CA ARG A 137 14.26 -5.63 5.16
C ARG A 137 12.74 -5.76 5.19
N LEU A 138 12.23 -6.80 4.56
CA LEU A 138 10.79 -7.03 4.44
C LEU A 138 10.33 -8.23 5.27
N MET A 139 11.22 -8.90 5.90
CA MET A 139 10.89 -10.02 6.78
C MET A 139 12.02 -10.35 7.74
#